data_37c553f1e390e257580251707f0ffba2
#
_entry.id   37c553f1e390e257580251707f0ffba2
#
_cell.length_a   1.000
_cell.length_b   1.000
_cell.length_c   1.000
_cell.angle_alpha   90.00
_cell.angle_beta   90.00
_cell.angle_gamma   90.00
#
_symmetry.space_group_name_H-M   'P 1'
#
loop_
_entity.id
_entity.type
_entity.pdbx_description
1 polymer ?
#
loop_
_entity_poly.entity_id
_entity_poly.type
_entity_poly.pdbx_seq_one_letter_code
_entity_poly.pdbx_strand_id
1 'polypeptide(L)'
;MYKSKLIPYLVLAVAMSLAGTAAYYSVFGISKLFSAQATAVIIMASILEVAKLTTASYLERFWETIHWLRKTYLISALIVLMMITSLGIYGFLVSAYQETAYKVEVVDKQVNAQQNKLLGYQQQLTNLEKQQQTYDKNIARSNDNILKLSEGFSNNVVQYTDTSGNVITTQSSSTRRALQEQMGQQTIYRDGLVDKREKLTPKYNAINDTIMGIEMRILQLGTDNDVAAEIGPLKYVAKVVGSETDVVINWFILLFIFVFDPLAILLLISANAELGRISSKRKAKPLPPTPPKDDNEDISTPPEPPTEGLVAGFGMGAQRNSGAVGSKHWGGR
;
A
#
# COMPACT_ATOMS: atom_id res chain seq x y z
N MET A 1 6.40 33.17 -35.74
CA MET A 1 6.09 32.17 -34.70
C MET A 1 7.38 31.50 -34.22
N TYR A 2 7.92 31.94 -33.12
CA TYR A 2 9.13 31.34 -32.53
C TYR A 2 8.75 29.99 -31.95
N LYS A 3 8.88 28.90 -32.73
CA LYS A 3 8.74 27.54 -32.17
C LYS A 3 9.90 27.38 -31.20
N SER A 4 9.60 27.38 -29.92
CA SER A 4 10.61 27.26 -28.87
C SER A 4 11.33 25.92 -29.07
N LYS A 5 12.64 25.99 -29.35
CA LYS A 5 13.50 24.80 -29.54
C LYS A 5 13.57 23.96 -28.24
N LEU A 6 13.03 24.47 -27.14
CA LEU A 6 13.03 23.85 -25.82
C LEU A 6 11.98 22.73 -25.70
N ILE A 7 10.82 22.84 -26.38
CA ILE A 7 9.71 21.89 -26.25
C ILE A 7 10.12 20.45 -26.56
N PRO A 8 10.84 20.12 -27.65
CA PRO A 8 11.21 18.74 -27.94
C PRO A 8 12.14 18.12 -26.89
N TYR A 9 13.05 18.91 -26.31
CA TYR A 9 13.94 18.44 -25.24
C TYR A 9 13.16 18.22 -23.95
N LEU A 10 12.18 19.07 -23.64
CA LEU A 10 11.29 18.89 -22.50
C LEU A 10 10.46 17.63 -22.66
N VAL A 11 9.86 17.40 -23.83
CA VAL A 11 9.09 16.17 -24.11
C VAL A 11 9.98 14.94 -23.98
N LEU A 12 11.22 14.99 -24.48
CA LEU A 12 12.19 13.89 -24.31
C LEU A 12 12.50 13.64 -22.83
N ALA A 13 12.76 14.67 -22.05
CA ALA A 13 13.04 14.55 -20.63
C ALA A 13 11.87 13.91 -19.87
N VAL A 14 10.64 14.35 -20.14
CA VAL A 14 9.42 13.77 -19.56
C VAL A 14 9.24 12.31 -20.01
N ALA A 15 9.42 12.03 -21.30
CA ALA A 15 9.34 10.66 -21.84
C ALA A 15 10.34 9.71 -21.18
N MET A 16 11.60 10.15 -21.02
CA MET A 16 12.65 9.36 -20.36
C MET A 16 12.36 9.16 -18.85
N SER A 17 11.87 10.18 -18.18
CA SER A 17 11.47 10.06 -16.78
C SER A 17 10.32 9.08 -16.61
N LEU A 18 9.29 9.18 -17.46
CA LEU A 18 8.14 8.29 -17.41
C LEU A 18 8.53 6.84 -17.74
N ALA A 19 9.32 6.63 -18.79
CA ALA A 19 9.85 5.32 -19.18
C ALA A 19 10.74 4.72 -18.08
N GLY A 20 11.61 5.52 -17.48
CA GLY A 20 12.47 5.08 -16.36
C GLY A 20 11.68 4.66 -15.13
N THR A 21 10.64 5.43 -14.77
CA THR A 21 9.73 5.10 -13.66
C THR A 21 8.94 3.82 -13.94
N ALA A 22 8.38 3.70 -15.14
CA ALA A 22 7.66 2.50 -15.57
C ALA A 22 8.57 1.26 -15.56
N ALA A 23 9.80 1.39 -16.06
CA ALA A 23 10.81 0.33 -16.06
C ALA A 23 11.16 -0.10 -14.62
N TYR A 24 11.35 0.86 -13.71
CA TYR A 24 11.61 0.56 -12.30
C TYR A 24 10.51 -0.29 -11.69
N TYR A 25 9.25 0.15 -11.80
CA TYR A 25 8.12 -0.57 -11.21
C TYR A 25 7.87 -1.92 -11.90
N SER A 26 8.06 -2.00 -13.22
CA SER A 26 7.94 -3.24 -13.97
C SER A 26 8.97 -4.29 -13.53
N VAL A 27 10.26 -3.91 -13.50
CA VAL A 27 11.38 -4.80 -13.14
C VAL A 27 11.25 -5.29 -11.70
N PHE A 28 11.01 -4.38 -10.75
CA PHE A 28 10.84 -4.76 -9.35
C PHE A 28 9.55 -5.56 -9.12
N GLY A 29 8.47 -5.26 -9.82
CA GLY A 29 7.23 -6.02 -9.72
C GLY A 29 7.38 -7.45 -10.20
N ILE A 30 8.01 -7.67 -11.37
CA ILE A 30 8.30 -9.03 -11.85
C ILE A 30 9.24 -9.76 -10.89
N SER A 31 10.25 -9.08 -10.34
CA SER A 31 11.20 -9.70 -9.39
C SER A 31 10.53 -10.16 -8.09
N LYS A 32 9.50 -9.46 -7.61
CA LYS A 32 8.71 -9.86 -6.44
C LYS A 32 7.90 -11.14 -6.68
N LEU A 33 7.43 -11.37 -7.91
CA LEU A 33 6.73 -12.60 -8.29
C LEU A 33 7.65 -13.83 -8.27
N PHE A 34 8.96 -13.61 -8.47
CA PHE A 34 9.99 -14.66 -8.52
C PHE A 34 11.07 -14.45 -7.46
N SER A 35 10.68 -14.25 -6.22
CA SER A 35 11.57 -13.85 -5.11
C SER A 35 12.77 -14.78 -4.90
N ALA A 36 12.64 -16.09 -5.18
CA ALA A 36 13.74 -17.06 -5.06
C ALA A 36 14.88 -16.82 -6.07
N GLN A 37 14.61 -16.16 -7.21
CA GLN A 37 15.57 -15.87 -8.28
C GLN A 37 15.52 -14.40 -8.70
N ALA A 38 15.29 -13.50 -7.75
CA ALA A 38 15.05 -12.08 -7.99
C ALA A 38 16.13 -11.43 -8.85
N THR A 39 17.42 -11.72 -8.60
CA THR A 39 18.55 -11.13 -9.35
C THR A 39 18.51 -11.48 -10.84
N ALA A 40 18.29 -12.76 -11.18
CA ALA A 40 18.21 -13.21 -12.56
C ALA A 40 17.01 -12.58 -13.28
N VAL A 41 15.87 -12.47 -12.57
CA VAL A 41 14.65 -11.86 -13.09
C VAL A 41 14.81 -10.36 -13.30
N ILE A 42 15.51 -9.64 -12.41
CA ILE A 42 15.83 -8.22 -12.55
C ILE A 42 16.63 -7.98 -13.85
N ILE A 43 17.67 -8.77 -14.09
CA ILE A 43 18.50 -8.65 -15.31
C ILE A 43 17.63 -8.88 -16.55
N MET A 44 16.85 -9.97 -16.57
CA MET A 44 16.00 -10.32 -17.71
C MET A 44 14.93 -9.25 -17.96
N ALA A 45 14.23 -8.81 -16.93
CA ALA A 45 13.19 -7.78 -17.05
C ALA A 45 13.76 -6.43 -17.50
N SER A 46 14.96 -6.06 -17.03
CA SER A 46 15.65 -4.84 -17.49
C SER A 46 15.97 -4.89 -18.97
N ILE A 47 16.42 -6.06 -19.48
CA ILE A 47 16.67 -6.25 -20.91
C ILE A 47 15.36 -6.14 -21.71
N LEU A 48 14.25 -6.70 -21.20
CA LEU A 48 12.94 -6.59 -21.86
C LEU A 48 12.46 -5.13 -21.94
N GLU A 49 12.68 -4.32 -20.92
CA GLU A 49 12.35 -2.89 -20.94
C GLU A 49 13.17 -2.14 -22.01
N VAL A 50 14.47 -2.38 -22.07
CA VAL A 50 15.33 -1.80 -23.13
C VAL A 50 14.90 -2.27 -24.51
N ALA A 51 14.57 -3.56 -24.68
CA ALA A 51 14.09 -4.12 -25.93
C ALA A 51 12.77 -3.47 -26.38
N LYS A 52 11.83 -3.22 -25.47
CA LYS A 52 10.57 -2.53 -25.71
C LYS A 52 10.80 -1.14 -26.32
N LEU A 53 11.60 -0.30 -25.64
CA LEU A 53 11.89 1.06 -26.09
C LEU A 53 12.66 1.08 -27.42
N THR A 54 13.63 0.17 -27.59
CA THR A 54 14.42 0.03 -28.83
C THR A 54 13.55 -0.41 -30.00
N THR A 55 12.68 -1.41 -29.80
CA THR A 55 11.76 -1.90 -30.81
C THR A 55 10.76 -0.83 -31.25
N ALA A 56 10.21 -0.07 -30.29
CA ALA A 56 9.31 1.05 -30.58
C ALA A 56 10.00 2.14 -31.41
N SER A 57 11.20 2.56 -31.00
CA SER A 57 12.00 3.57 -31.71
C SER A 57 12.45 3.08 -33.10
N TYR A 58 12.80 1.79 -33.22
CA TYR A 58 13.15 1.18 -34.50
C TYR A 58 11.96 1.15 -35.45
N LEU A 59 10.80 0.73 -34.98
CA LEU A 59 9.57 0.66 -35.75
C LEU A 59 9.15 2.04 -36.26
N GLU A 60 9.23 3.08 -35.42
CA GLU A 60 8.94 4.46 -35.83
C GLU A 60 9.91 4.96 -36.91
N ARG A 61 11.22 4.80 -36.67
CA ARG A 61 12.25 5.36 -37.53
C ARG A 61 12.25 4.74 -38.95
N PHE A 62 11.97 3.44 -39.02
CA PHE A 62 12.03 2.67 -40.28
C PHE A 62 10.64 2.27 -40.78
N TRP A 63 9.58 2.95 -40.35
CA TRP A 63 8.20 2.60 -40.66
C TRP A 63 7.93 2.41 -42.14
N GLU A 64 8.45 3.26 -43.01
CA GLU A 64 8.22 3.19 -44.48
C GLU A 64 9.11 2.16 -45.17
N THR A 65 10.26 1.81 -44.59
CA THR A 65 11.25 0.92 -45.22
C THR A 65 11.09 -0.55 -44.84
N ILE A 66 10.39 -0.84 -43.73
CA ILE A 66 10.19 -2.20 -43.23
C ILE A 66 9.09 -2.90 -44.04
N HIS A 67 9.39 -4.13 -44.53
CA HIS A 67 8.39 -4.98 -45.17
C HIS A 67 7.23 -5.30 -44.23
N TRP A 68 6.00 -5.41 -44.76
CA TRP A 68 4.78 -5.55 -43.97
C TRP A 68 4.78 -6.74 -42.99
N LEU A 69 5.34 -7.90 -43.39
CA LEU A 69 5.45 -9.06 -42.48
C LEU A 69 6.33 -8.79 -41.27
N ARG A 70 7.47 -8.12 -41.46
CA ARG A 70 8.34 -7.71 -40.31
C ARG A 70 7.69 -6.66 -39.45
N LYS A 71 6.94 -5.74 -40.07
CA LYS A 71 6.18 -4.71 -39.35
C LYS A 71 5.14 -5.34 -38.42
N THR A 72 4.33 -6.28 -38.94
CA THR A 72 3.32 -7.00 -38.13
C THR A 72 3.96 -7.79 -36.99
N TYR A 73 5.08 -8.50 -37.28
CA TYR A 73 5.81 -9.23 -36.24
C TYR A 73 6.33 -8.31 -35.11
N LEU A 74 6.96 -7.17 -35.46
CA LEU A 74 7.49 -6.22 -34.48
C LEU A 74 6.38 -5.56 -33.65
N ILE A 75 5.23 -5.24 -34.27
CA ILE A 75 4.07 -4.71 -33.54
C ILE A 75 3.53 -5.74 -32.56
N SER A 76 3.34 -6.98 -33.00
CA SER A 76 2.84 -8.04 -32.10
C SER A 76 3.82 -8.32 -30.97
N ALA A 77 5.13 -8.34 -31.26
CA ALA A 77 6.17 -8.49 -30.25
C ALA A 77 6.15 -7.33 -29.23
N LEU A 78 5.99 -6.08 -29.70
CA LEU A 78 5.88 -4.91 -28.84
C LEU A 78 4.67 -5.00 -27.93
N ILE A 79 3.50 -5.41 -28.45
CA ILE A 79 2.28 -5.60 -27.65
C ILE A 79 2.50 -6.66 -26.57
N VAL A 80 3.13 -7.80 -26.91
CA VAL A 80 3.45 -8.85 -25.94
C VAL A 80 4.41 -8.35 -24.87
N LEU A 81 5.47 -7.61 -25.26
CA LEU A 81 6.40 -6.99 -24.32
C LEU A 81 5.68 -6.02 -23.38
N MET A 82 4.78 -5.19 -23.91
CA MET A 82 3.98 -4.27 -23.10
C MET A 82 3.10 -5.04 -22.12
N MET A 83 2.45 -6.12 -22.53
CA MET A 83 1.64 -6.93 -21.60
C MET A 83 2.48 -7.54 -20.46
N ILE A 84 3.67 -8.07 -20.78
CA ILE A 84 4.57 -8.64 -19.76
C ILE A 84 5.04 -7.56 -18.78
N THR A 85 5.45 -6.40 -19.28
CA THR A 85 5.93 -5.30 -18.43
C THR A 85 4.81 -4.66 -17.62
N SER A 86 3.61 -4.56 -18.20
CA SER A 86 2.39 -4.11 -17.50
C SER A 86 2.01 -5.06 -16.36
N LEU A 87 2.16 -6.38 -16.54
CA LEU A 87 1.96 -7.36 -15.47
C LEU A 87 2.96 -7.14 -14.33
N GLY A 88 4.19 -6.74 -14.64
CA GLY A 88 5.18 -6.36 -13.63
C GLY A 88 4.75 -5.16 -12.80
N ILE A 89 4.31 -4.08 -13.44
CA ILE A 89 3.80 -2.88 -12.74
C ILE A 89 2.58 -3.25 -11.89
N TYR A 90 1.67 -4.07 -12.43
CA TYR A 90 0.51 -4.57 -11.71
C TYR A 90 0.94 -5.32 -10.43
N GLY A 91 1.87 -6.27 -10.56
CA GLY A 91 2.38 -7.04 -9.42
C GLY A 91 3.03 -6.16 -8.36
N PHE A 92 3.76 -5.10 -8.75
CA PHE A 92 4.35 -4.14 -7.83
C PHE A 92 3.28 -3.37 -7.04
N LEU A 93 2.31 -2.78 -7.74
CA LEU A 93 1.26 -1.96 -7.12
C LEU A 93 0.33 -2.78 -6.25
N VAL A 94 -0.06 -3.98 -6.71
CA VAL A 94 -0.87 -4.90 -5.90
C VAL A 94 -0.11 -5.36 -4.66
N SER A 95 1.18 -5.69 -4.77
CA SER A 95 1.99 -6.07 -3.61
C SER A 95 2.11 -4.95 -2.58
N ALA A 96 2.29 -3.71 -3.05
CA ALA A 96 2.34 -2.54 -2.17
C ALA A 96 0.99 -2.31 -1.45
N TYR A 97 -0.11 -2.43 -2.19
CA TYR A 97 -1.45 -2.35 -1.61
C TYR A 97 -1.72 -3.46 -0.60
N GLN A 98 -1.41 -4.72 -0.95
CA GLN A 98 -1.63 -5.87 -0.05
C GLN A 98 -0.84 -5.75 1.24
N GLU A 99 0.38 -5.21 1.22
CA GLU A 99 1.16 -4.96 2.44
C GLU A 99 0.43 -3.97 3.36
N THR A 100 -0.12 -2.89 2.80
CA THR A 100 -0.88 -1.90 3.55
C THR A 100 -2.22 -2.47 4.04
N ALA A 101 -2.95 -3.18 3.18
CA ALA A 101 -4.22 -3.82 3.52
C ALA A 101 -4.06 -4.87 4.63
N TYR A 102 -2.99 -5.66 4.60
CA TYR A 102 -2.68 -6.63 5.65
C TYR A 102 -2.45 -5.98 7.01
N LYS A 103 -1.72 -4.86 7.06
CA LYS A 103 -1.51 -4.10 8.30
C LYS A 103 -2.85 -3.63 8.90
N VAL A 104 -3.75 -3.11 8.07
CA VAL A 104 -5.10 -2.72 8.51
C VAL A 104 -5.90 -3.92 9.00
N GLU A 105 -5.90 -5.03 8.29
CA GLU A 105 -6.60 -6.25 8.68
C GLU A 105 -6.10 -6.79 10.04
N VAL A 106 -4.80 -6.74 10.29
CA VAL A 106 -4.21 -7.14 11.58
C VAL A 106 -4.74 -6.27 12.72
N VAL A 107 -4.78 -4.94 12.52
CA VAL A 107 -5.33 -4.01 13.52
C VAL A 107 -6.82 -4.26 13.74
N ASP A 108 -7.61 -4.40 12.66
CA ASP A 108 -9.05 -4.70 12.77
C ASP A 108 -9.30 -6.02 13.53
N LYS A 109 -8.50 -7.06 13.29
CA LYS A 109 -8.56 -8.32 14.06
C LYS A 109 -8.23 -8.11 15.54
N GLN A 110 -7.23 -7.28 15.85
CA GLN A 110 -6.88 -6.95 17.24
C GLN A 110 -8.01 -6.18 17.92
N VAL A 111 -8.59 -5.18 17.27
CA VAL A 111 -9.74 -4.43 17.78
C VAL A 111 -10.92 -5.35 18.06
N ASN A 112 -11.29 -6.21 17.09
CA ASN A 112 -12.38 -7.17 17.26
C ASN A 112 -12.13 -8.15 18.43
N ALA A 113 -10.90 -8.61 18.59
CA ALA A 113 -10.54 -9.47 19.72
C ALA A 113 -10.69 -8.75 21.07
N GLN A 114 -10.32 -7.46 21.15
CA GLN A 114 -10.53 -6.66 22.36
C GLN A 114 -12.01 -6.37 22.61
N GLN A 115 -12.80 -6.09 21.57
CA GLN A 115 -14.25 -5.90 21.68
C GLN A 115 -14.96 -7.16 22.23
N ASN A 116 -14.57 -8.34 21.76
CA ASN A 116 -15.11 -9.60 22.28
C ASN A 116 -14.78 -9.82 23.77
N LYS A 117 -13.54 -9.46 24.19
CA LYS A 117 -13.18 -9.48 25.60
C LYS A 117 -14.00 -8.49 26.41
N LEU A 118 -14.19 -7.27 25.89
CA LEU A 118 -14.99 -6.23 26.52
C LEU A 118 -16.42 -6.73 26.80
N LEU A 119 -17.07 -7.31 25.78
CA LEU A 119 -18.41 -7.90 25.94
C LEU A 119 -18.46 -8.98 27.04
N GLY A 120 -17.43 -9.83 27.10
CA GLY A 120 -17.34 -10.86 28.14
C GLY A 120 -17.23 -10.28 29.56
N TYR A 121 -16.42 -9.21 29.75
CA TYR A 121 -16.30 -8.54 31.04
C TYR A 121 -17.56 -7.73 31.42
N GLN A 122 -18.21 -7.09 30.44
CA GLN A 122 -19.50 -6.41 30.64
C GLN A 122 -20.59 -7.38 31.11
N GLN A 123 -20.64 -8.60 30.55
CA GLN A 123 -21.55 -9.65 31.04
C GLN A 123 -21.24 -10.07 32.47
N GLN A 124 -19.95 -10.21 32.83
CA GLN A 124 -19.54 -10.53 34.19
C GLN A 124 -19.94 -9.42 35.15
N LEU A 125 -19.74 -8.15 34.78
CA LEU A 125 -20.16 -7.00 35.57
C LEU A 125 -21.67 -7.00 35.84
N THR A 126 -22.46 -7.20 34.77
CA THR A 126 -23.93 -7.31 34.88
C THR A 126 -24.36 -8.46 35.83
N ASN A 127 -23.66 -9.58 35.80
CA ASN A 127 -23.95 -10.70 36.69
C ASN A 127 -23.62 -10.35 38.17
N LEU A 128 -22.51 -9.65 38.43
CA LEU A 128 -22.18 -9.17 39.74
C LEU A 128 -23.18 -8.15 40.27
N GLU A 129 -23.66 -7.23 39.44
CA GLU A 129 -24.70 -6.27 39.77
C GLU A 129 -26.00 -6.97 40.17
N LYS A 130 -26.43 -7.99 39.42
CA LYS A 130 -27.60 -8.80 39.80
C LYS A 130 -27.43 -9.52 41.14
N GLN A 131 -26.24 -10.06 41.39
CA GLN A 131 -25.92 -10.67 42.69
C GLN A 131 -25.98 -9.65 43.82
N GLN A 132 -25.39 -8.47 43.63
CA GLN A 132 -25.43 -7.38 44.59
C GLN A 132 -26.87 -6.95 44.89
N GLN A 133 -27.70 -6.72 43.87
CA GLN A 133 -29.12 -6.41 44.02
C GLN A 133 -29.87 -7.51 44.79
N THR A 134 -29.52 -8.77 44.56
CA THR A 134 -30.13 -9.91 45.30
C THR A 134 -29.77 -9.85 46.76
N TYR A 135 -28.49 -9.59 47.11
CA TYR A 135 -28.10 -9.42 48.51
C TYR A 135 -28.76 -8.20 49.14
N ASP A 136 -28.84 -7.06 48.47
CA ASP A 136 -29.51 -5.84 48.96
C ASP A 136 -30.99 -6.10 49.27
N LYS A 137 -31.71 -6.79 48.37
CA LYS A 137 -33.10 -7.20 48.61
C LYS A 137 -33.26 -8.13 49.83
N ASN A 138 -32.34 -9.08 49.97
CA ASN A 138 -32.40 -10.03 51.10
C ASN A 138 -32.00 -9.36 52.41
N ILE A 139 -31.05 -8.42 52.44
CA ILE A 139 -30.70 -7.60 53.58
C ILE A 139 -31.91 -6.74 54.00
N ALA A 140 -32.57 -6.09 53.05
CA ALA A 140 -33.78 -5.29 53.30
C ALA A 140 -34.90 -6.14 53.92
N ARG A 141 -35.16 -7.34 53.40
CA ARG A 141 -36.14 -8.29 53.96
C ARG A 141 -35.76 -8.74 55.38
N SER A 142 -34.47 -9.01 55.61
CA SER A 142 -34.01 -9.41 56.95
C SER A 142 -34.16 -8.27 57.95
N ASN A 143 -33.88 -7.03 57.54
CA ASN A 143 -34.12 -5.84 58.38
C ASN A 143 -35.60 -5.64 58.68
N ASP A 144 -36.49 -5.80 57.72
CA ASP A 144 -37.95 -5.74 57.95
C ASP A 144 -38.41 -6.85 58.89
N ASN A 145 -37.90 -8.07 58.75
CA ASN A 145 -38.17 -9.16 59.68
C ASN A 145 -37.69 -8.84 61.10
N ILE A 146 -36.47 -8.28 61.30
CA ILE A 146 -35.94 -7.87 62.60
C ILE A 146 -36.82 -6.79 63.24
N LEU A 147 -37.29 -5.80 62.43
CA LEU A 147 -38.21 -4.76 62.86
C LEU A 147 -39.53 -5.37 63.41
N LYS A 148 -40.16 -6.23 62.61
CA LYS A 148 -41.42 -6.91 63.06
C LYS A 148 -41.24 -7.76 64.30
N LEU A 149 -40.11 -8.47 64.37
CA LEU A 149 -39.78 -9.22 65.60
C LEU A 149 -39.55 -8.30 66.80
N SER A 150 -38.93 -7.14 66.62
CA SER A 150 -38.72 -6.11 67.62
C SER A 150 -40.02 -5.48 68.09
N GLU A 151 -40.95 -5.20 67.16
CA GLU A 151 -42.30 -4.73 67.49
C GLU A 151 -43.09 -5.79 68.27
N GLY A 152 -43.04 -7.04 67.86
CA GLY A 152 -43.62 -8.17 68.58
C GLY A 152 -43.03 -8.36 69.98
N PHE A 153 -41.70 -8.14 70.09
CA PHE A 153 -41.01 -8.15 71.38
C PHE A 153 -41.48 -7.01 72.33
N SER A 154 -41.71 -5.82 71.78
CA SER A 154 -42.18 -4.64 72.52
C SER A 154 -43.64 -4.75 72.89
N ASN A 155 -44.50 -5.31 72.02
CA ASN A 155 -45.96 -5.35 72.20
C ASN A 155 -46.44 -6.60 73.01
N ASN A 156 -45.55 -7.58 73.29
CA ASN A 156 -45.92 -8.80 73.98
C ASN A 156 -45.91 -8.58 75.54
N VAL A 157 -46.74 -7.65 76.00
CA VAL A 157 -46.91 -7.28 77.37
C VAL A 157 -48.28 -7.77 77.84
N VAL A 158 -48.27 -8.60 78.85
CA VAL A 158 -49.52 -9.05 79.55
C VAL A 158 -49.67 -8.23 80.78
N GLN A 159 -50.81 -7.51 80.89
CA GLN A 159 -51.21 -6.78 82.13
C GLN A 159 -52.25 -7.64 82.90
N TYR A 160 -51.99 -7.85 84.14
CA TYR A 160 -52.95 -8.45 84.99
C TYR A 160 -52.99 -7.68 86.33
N THR A 161 -54.14 -7.64 86.98
CA THR A 161 -54.30 -6.99 88.28
C THR A 161 -54.14 -8.07 89.40
N ASP A 162 -53.27 -7.80 90.35
CA ASP A 162 -53.06 -8.70 91.47
C ASP A 162 -54.24 -8.62 92.50
N THR A 163 -54.23 -9.50 93.49
CA THR A 163 -55.26 -9.53 94.51
C THR A 163 -55.31 -8.25 95.43
N SER A 164 -54.31 -7.39 95.30
CA SER A 164 -54.18 -6.10 96.01
C SER A 164 -54.61 -4.90 95.15
N GLY A 165 -55.08 -5.15 93.85
CA GLY A 165 -55.51 -4.11 92.92
C GLY A 165 -54.41 -3.42 92.17
N ASN A 166 -53.17 -3.92 92.21
CA ASN A 166 -52.06 -3.36 91.47
C ASN A 166 -52.02 -3.94 90.07
N VAL A 167 -51.85 -3.14 89.06
CA VAL A 167 -51.67 -3.58 87.69
C VAL A 167 -50.20 -4.02 87.53
N ILE A 168 -50.01 -5.32 87.36
CA ILE A 168 -48.71 -5.92 87.08
C ILE A 168 -48.60 -6.14 85.56
N THR A 169 -47.60 -5.55 84.99
CA THR A 169 -47.25 -5.71 83.59
C THR A 169 -46.13 -6.76 83.49
N THR A 170 -46.40 -7.87 82.85
CA THR A 170 -45.40 -8.92 82.64
C THR A 170 -45.38 -9.39 81.23
N GLN A 171 -44.22 -9.82 80.79
CA GLN A 171 -44.07 -10.49 79.49
C GLN A 171 -43.86 -12.00 79.72
N SER A 172 -44.44 -12.84 78.80
CA SER A 172 -44.17 -14.26 78.85
C SER A 172 -42.69 -14.52 78.56
N SER A 173 -41.99 -15.07 79.61
CA SER A 173 -40.53 -15.31 79.50
C SER A 173 -40.16 -16.28 78.40
N SER A 174 -41.03 -17.22 78.06
CA SER A 174 -40.81 -18.17 76.98
C SER A 174 -40.93 -17.51 75.56
N THR A 175 -41.97 -16.70 75.38
CA THR A 175 -42.18 -15.95 74.12
C THR A 175 -41.05 -14.93 73.89
N ARG A 176 -40.65 -14.26 74.96
CA ARG A 176 -39.53 -13.30 74.93
C ARG A 176 -38.22 -13.95 74.54
N ARG A 177 -37.89 -15.12 75.05
CA ARG A 177 -36.69 -15.87 74.68
C ARG A 177 -36.75 -16.31 73.20
N ALA A 178 -37.90 -16.83 72.75
CA ALA A 178 -38.10 -17.26 71.35
C ALA A 178 -37.95 -16.09 70.38
N LEU A 179 -38.55 -14.94 70.64
CA LEU A 179 -38.40 -13.74 69.80
C LEU A 179 -36.96 -13.23 69.80
N GLN A 180 -36.28 -13.20 70.96
CA GLN A 180 -34.87 -12.80 71.03
C GLN A 180 -33.95 -13.73 70.27
N GLU A 181 -34.19 -15.05 70.30
CA GLU A 181 -33.45 -16.03 69.56
C GLU A 181 -33.69 -15.85 68.07
N GLN A 182 -34.92 -15.66 67.58
CA GLN A 182 -35.25 -15.38 66.18
C GLN A 182 -34.62 -14.08 65.68
N MET A 183 -34.64 -12.99 66.48
CA MET A 183 -33.95 -11.76 66.13
C MET A 183 -32.45 -11.98 66.03
N GLY A 184 -31.85 -12.75 66.94
CA GLY A 184 -30.40 -13.11 66.83
C GLY A 184 -30.08 -13.86 65.57
N GLN A 185 -30.88 -14.87 65.19
CA GLN A 185 -30.70 -15.65 63.96
C GLN A 185 -30.85 -14.76 62.72
N GLN A 186 -31.86 -13.87 62.67
CA GLN A 186 -32.05 -12.94 61.56
C GLN A 186 -30.91 -11.92 61.46
N THR A 187 -30.37 -11.47 62.58
CA THR A 187 -29.21 -10.57 62.61
C THR A 187 -27.97 -11.27 62.07
N ILE A 188 -27.66 -12.49 62.51
CA ILE A 188 -26.53 -13.28 62.01
C ILE A 188 -26.68 -13.52 60.48
N TYR A 189 -27.88 -13.86 60.03
CA TYR A 189 -28.18 -14.06 58.62
C TYR A 189 -27.94 -12.78 57.80
N ARG A 190 -28.47 -11.62 58.27
CA ARG A 190 -28.27 -10.31 57.64
C ARG A 190 -26.79 -9.96 57.56
N ASP A 191 -26.04 -10.12 58.65
CA ASP A 191 -24.61 -9.80 58.72
C ASP A 191 -23.80 -10.67 57.77
N GLY A 192 -24.17 -11.95 57.64
CA GLY A 192 -23.58 -12.85 56.62
C GLY A 192 -23.89 -12.43 55.20
N LEU A 193 -25.04 -11.82 54.92
CA LEU A 193 -25.35 -11.25 53.59
C LEU A 193 -24.58 -9.97 53.31
N VAL A 194 -24.41 -9.10 54.35
CA VAL A 194 -23.57 -7.89 54.21
C VAL A 194 -22.15 -8.24 53.91
N ASP A 195 -21.54 -9.19 54.63
CA ASP A 195 -20.17 -9.67 54.34
C ASP A 195 -20.03 -10.20 52.90
N LYS A 196 -21.00 -11.00 52.42
CA LYS A 196 -21.01 -11.48 51.04
C LYS A 196 -21.11 -10.34 50.04
N ARG A 197 -21.95 -9.33 50.29
CA ARG A 197 -22.09 -8.14 49.44
C ARG A 197 -20.79 -7.33 49.40
N GLU A 198 -20.14 -7.10 50.55
CA GLU A 198 -18.88 -6.37 50.63
C GLU A 198 -17.76 -7.08 49.85
N LYS A 199 -17.71 -8.41 49.87
CA LYS A 199 -16.75 -9.20 49.09
C LYS A 199 -16.95 -9.12 47.57
N LEU A 200 -18.11 -8.64 47.10
CA LEU A 200 -18.33 -8.38 45.67
C LEU A 200 -17.70 -7.07 45.19
N THR A 201 -17.60 -6.06 46.07
CA THR A 201 -17.10 -4.72 45.72
C THR A 201 -15.69 -4.74 45.11
N PRO A 202 -14.67 -5.42 45.67
CA PRO A 202 -13.36 -5.48 45.06
C PRO A 202 -13.38 -6.21 43.71
N LYS A 203 -14.24 -7.22 43.53
CA LYS A 203 -14.39 -7.93 42.27
C LYS A 203 -15.01 -7.02 41.20
N TYR A 204 -16.03 -6.25 41.58
CA TYR A 204 -16.66 -5.26 40.72
C TYR A 204 -15.64 -4.22 40.23
N ASN A 205 -14.86 -3.64 41.15
CA ASN A 205 -13.85 -2.65 40.83
C ASN A 205 -12.77 -3.23 39.91
N ALA A 206 -12.27 -4.42 40.17
CA ALA A 206 -11.26 -5.07 39.34
C ALA A 206 -11.75 -5.33 37.91
N ILE A 207 -13.02 -5.73 37.76
CA ILE A 207 -13.62 -5.92 36.43
C ILE A 207 -13.80 -4.57 35.73
N ASN A 208 -14.27 -3.56 36.44
CA ASN A 208 -14.45 -2.22 35.87
C ASN A 208 -13.12 -1.61 35.41
N ASP A 209 -12.05 -1.75 36.20
CA ASP A 209 -10.69 -1.32 35.83
C ASP A 209 -10.20 -2.08 34.59
N THR A 210 -10.51 -3.37 34.48
CA THR A 210 -10.19 -4.18 33.32
C THR A 210 -10.94 -3.69 32.06
N ILE A 211 -12.24 -3.36 32.21
CA ILE A 211 -13.06 -2.78 31.12
C ILE A 211 -12.43 -1.48 30.64
N MET A 212 -12.12 -0.55 31.55
CA MET A 212 -11.46 0.72 31.18
C MET A 212 -10.12 0.50 30.47
N GLY A 213 -9.31 -0.45 30.93
CA GLY A 213 -8.04 -0.80 30.29
C GLY A 213 -8.23 -1.33 28.86
N ILE A 214 -9.26 -2.15 28.62
CA ILE A 214 -9.61 -2.67 27.29
C ILE A 214 -10.10 -1.54 26.39
N GLU A 215 -10.97 -0.66 26.87
CA GLU A 215 -11.48 0.49 26.11
C GLU A 215 -10.35 1.42 25.69
N MET A 216 -9.42 1.74 26.62
CA MET A 216 -8.21 2.51 26.29
C MET A 216 -7.36 1.83 25.23
N ARG A 217 -7.22 0.50 25.31
CA ARG A 217 -6.45 -0.25 24.31
C ARG A 217 -7.10 -0.24 22.92
N ILE A 218 -8.43 -0.33 22.86
CA ILE A 218 -9.20 -0.19 21.61
C ILE A 218 -8.99 1.21 21.02
N LEU A 219 -9.05 2.25 21.86
CA LEU A 219 -8.81 3.62 21.41
C LEU A 219 -7.40 3.80 20.87
N GLN A 220 -6.38 3.30 21.55
CA GLN A 220 -4.99 3.34 21.10
C GLN A 220 -4.81 2.65 19.73
N LEU A 221 -5.35 1.43 19.58
CA LEU A 221 -5.29 0.71 18.31
C LEU A 221 -5.98 1.47 17.17
N GLY A 222 -7.01 2.26 17.48
CA GLY A 222 -7.70 3.10 16.51
C GLY A 222 -6.94 4.39 16.14
N THR A 223 -6.23 4.99 17.10
CA THR A 223 -5.47 6.25 16.90
C THR A 223 -4.09 6.02 16.32
N ASP A 224 -3.40 4.95 16.71
CA ASP A 224 -2.06 4.60 16.21
C ASP A 224 -2.09 3.99 14.79
N ASN A 225 -3.27 3.92 14.17
CA ASN A 225 -3.45 3.30 12.87
C ASN A 225 -3.31 4.33 11.73
N ASP A 226 -2.09 4.91 11.57
CA ASP A 226 -1.75 5.80 10.44
C ASP A 226 -2.03 5.13 9.08
N VAL A 227 -1.91 3.81 9.02
CA VAL A 227 -2.13 3.01 7.81
C VAL A 227 -3.62 3.00 7.39
N ALA A 228 -4.55 3.06 8.34
CA ALA A 228 -5.97 3.16 8.01
C ALA A 228 -6.32 4.50 7.34
N ALA A 229 -5.58 5.56 7.68
CA ALA A 229 -5.74 6.88 7.05
C ALA A 229 -5.29 6.86 5.57
N GLU A 230 -4.27 6.09 5.23
CA GLU A 230 -3.77 5.94 3.85
C GLU A 230 -4.81 5.30 2.92
N ILE A 231 -5.57 4.31 3.41
CA ILE A 231 -6.61 3.63 2.61
C ILE A 231 -7.96 4.35 2.68
N GLY A 232 -8.13 5.28 3.62
CA GLY A 232 -9.38 5.99 3.85
C GLY A 232 -10.03 6.58 2.58
N PRO A 233 -9.29 7.34 1.75
CA PRO A 233 -9.82 7.89 0.51
C PRO A 233 -10.31 6.83 -0.46
N LEU A 234 -9.62 5.69 -0.57
CA LEU A 234 -10.00 4.59 -1.46
C LEU A 234 -11.24 3.84 -0.94
N LYS A 235 -11.36 3.64 0.36
CA LYS A 235 -12.59 3.11 1.00
C LYS A 235 -13.78 4.04 0.74
N TYR A 236 -13.58 5.35 0.77
CA TYR A 236 -14.62 6.31 0.46
C TYR A 236 -15.10 6.21 -1.00
N VAL A 237 -14.15 6.15 -1.96
CA VAL A 237 -14.48 5.97 -3.38
C VAL A 237 -15.23 4.65 -3.60
N ALA A 238 -14.78 3.56 -2.99
CA ALA A 238 -15.45 2.25 -3.05
C ALA A 238 -16.90 2.33 -2.56
N LYS A 239 -17.14 3.03 -1.45
CA LYS A 239 -18.48 3.25 -0.91
C LYS A 239 -19.37 4.07 -1.86
N VAL A 240 -18.82 5.11 -2.50
CA VAL A 240 -19.57 5.95 -3.48
C VAL A 240 -19.92 5.14 -4.72
N VAL A 241 -19.01 4.30 -5.20
CA VAL A 241 -19.22 3.44 -6.39
C VAL A 241 -20.10 2.22 -6.07
N GLY A 242 -20.29 1.89 -4.77
CA GLY A 242 -21.06 0.72 -4.36
C GLY A 242 -20.35 -0.60 -4.61
N SER A 243 -19.01 -0.60 -4.64
CA SER A 243 -18.18 -1.76 -4.90
C SER A 243 -17.24 -2.07 -3.72
N GLU A 244 -16.70 -3.28 -3.67
CA GLU A 244 -15.68 -3.62 -2.70
C GLU A 244 -14.39 -2.80 -2.94
N THR A 245 -13.67 -2.46 -1.87
CA THR A 245 -12.45 -1.64 -1.94
C THR A 245 -11.40 -2.28 -2.86
N ASP A 246 -11.23 -3.58 -2.79
CA ASP A 246 -10.26 -4.33 -3.60
C ASP A 246 -10.57 -4.25 -5.11
N VAL A 247 -11.84 -4.27 -5.48
CA VAL A 247 -12.28 -4.12 -6.88
C VAL A 247 -11.94 -2.73 -7.40
N VAL A 248 -12.22 -1.69 -6.60
CA VAL A 248 -11.92 -0.30 -6.97
C VAL A 248 -10.42 -0.10 -7.15
N ILE A 249 -9.61 -0.63 -6.24
CA ILE A 249 -8.14 -0.53 -6.31
C ILE A 249 -7.61 -1.25 -7.54
N ASN A 250 -8.08 -2.45 -7.84
CA ASN A 250 -7.69 -3.16 -9.06
C ASN A 250 -7.99 -2.34 -10.33
N TRP A 251 -9.15 -1.67 -10.40
CA TRP A 251 -9.49 -0.78 -11.49
C TRP A 251 -8.54 0.42 -11.59
N PHE A 252 -8.19 1.04 -10.45
CA PHE A 252 -7.20 2.12 -10.43
C PHE A 252 -5.82 1.67 -10.92
N ILE A 253 -5.37 0.52 -10.45
CA ILE A 253 -4.08 -0.05 -10.88
C ILE A 253 -4.09 -0.31 -12.38
N LEU A 254 -5.14 -0.93 -12.92
CA LEU A 254 -5.28 -1.18 -14.36
C LEU A 254 -5.33 0.13 -15.16
N LEU A 255 -6.03 1.15 -14.67
CA LEU A 255 -6.07 2.46 -15.30
C LEU A 255 -4.68 3.10 -15.37
N PHE A 256 -3.92 3.09 -14.27
CA PHE A 256 -2.55 3.59 -14.24
C PHE A 256 -1.68 2.88 -15.27
N ILE A 257 -1.70 1.56 -15.31
CA ILE A 257 -0.90 0.76 -16.25
C ILE A 257 -1.26 1.11 -17.68
N PHE A 258 -2.56 1.14 -17.99
CA PHE A 258 -3.05 1.43 -19.34
C PHE A 258 -2.68 2.84 -19.82
N VAL A 259 -2.54 3.79 -18.91
CA VAL A 259 -2.12 5.16 -19.23
C VAL A 259 -0.60 5.27 -19.31
N PHE A 260 0.13 4.76 -18.31
CA PHE A 260 1.58 5.00 -18.17
C PHE A 260 2.41 4.33 -19.25
N ASP A 261 2.18 3.06 -19.53
CA ASP A 261 3.03 2.26 -20.42
C ASP A 261 2.92 2.68 -21.89
N PRO A 262 1.72 2.80 -22.51
CA PRO A 262 1.60 3.33 -23.86
C PRO A 262 2.01 4.81 -23.97
N LEU A 263 1.74 5.63 -22.96
CA LEU A 263 2.07 7.05 -22.98
C LEU A 263 3.59 7.27 -23.00
N ALA A 264 4.35 6.50 -22.23
CA ALA A 264 5.81 6.56 -22.23
C ALA A 264 6.38 6.32 -23.64
N ILE A 265 5.89 5.29 -24.33
CA ILE A 265 6.30 4.94 -25.68
C ILE A 265 5.89 6.03 -26.69
N LEU A 266 4.65 6.51 -26.62
CA LEU A 266 4.16 7.56 -27.52
C LEU A 266 4.93 8.87 -27.38
N LEU A 267 5.25 9.27 -26.14
CA LEU A 267 6.06 10.46 -25.89
C LEU A 267 7.48 10.30 -26.39
N LEU A 268 8.09 9.12 -26.21
CA LEU A 268 9.43 8.83 -26.73
C LEU A 268 9.47 8.91 -28.25
N ILE A 269 8.52 8.28 -28.93
CA ILE A 269 8.36 8.33 -30.39
C ILE A 269 8.17 9.78 -30.85
N SER A 270 7.30 10.54 -30.20
CA SER A 270 7.03 11.94 -30.54
C SER A 270 8.28 12.83 -30.38
N ALA A 271 9.05 12.61 -29.30
CA ALA A 271 10.28 13.32 -29.04
C ALA A 271 11.35 13.02 -30.11
N ASN A 272 11.52 11.73 -30.44
CA ASN A 272 12.46 11.30 -31.49
C ASN A 272 12.12 11.87 -32.87
N ALA A 273 10.83 11.86 -33.23
CA ALA A 273 10.36 12.41 -34.52
C ALA A 273 10.64 13.92 -34.61
N GLU A 274 10.39 14.68 -33.57
CA GLU A 274 10.59 16.14 -33.55
C GLU A 274 12.09 16.51 -33.53
N LEU A 275 12.92 15.77 -32.80
CA LEU A 275 14.38 15.94 -32.81
C LEU A 275 14.98 15.60 -34.16
N GLY A 276 14.49 14.56 -34.85
CA GLY A 276 14.85 14.20 -36.20
C GLY A 276 14.57 15.33 -37.19
N ARG A 277 13.39 15.96 -37.08
CA ARG A 277 13.01 17.14 -37.90
C ARG A 277 13.91 18.36 -37.68
N ILE A 278 14.34 18.59 -36.44
CA ILE A 278 15.26 19.69 -36.10
C ILE A 278 16.63 19.42 -36.69
N SER A 279 17.13 18.20 -36.61
CA SER A 279 18.43 17.79 -37.15
C SER A 279 18.49 17.88 -38.66
N SER A 280 17.45 17.46 -39.40
CA SER A 280 17.37 17.56 -40.85
C SER A 280 17.33 19.03 -41.32
N LYS A 281 16.58 19.90 -40.64
CA LYS A 281 16.58 21.34 -40.94
C LYS A 281 17.92 22.02 -40.69
N ARG A 282 18.73 21.51 -39.76
CA ARG A 282 20.08 22.04 -39.46
C ARG A 282 21.07 21.65 -40.58
N LYS A 283 20.92 20.44 -41.17
CA LYS A 283 21.72 19.97 -42.29
C LYS A 283 21.35 20.62 -43.62
N ALA A 284 20.12 21.07 -43.78
CA ALA A 284 19.59 21.72 -44.98
C ALA A 284 19.81 23.25 -45.03
N LYS A 285 20.53 23.86 -44.06
CA LYS A 285 20.88 25.26 -44.17
C LYS A 285 21.91 25.43 -45.28
N PRO A 286 21.62 26.19 -46.35
CA PRO A 286 22.56 26.39 -47.46
C PRO A 286 23.86 27.01 -46.91
N LEU A 287 25.00 26.54 -47.43
CA LEU A 287 26.25 27.23 -47.26
C LEU A 287 26.07 28.70 -47.68
N PRO A 288 26.64 29.67 -46.96
CA PRO A 288 26.60 31.04 -47.40
C PRO A 288 27.13 31.11 -48.84
N PRO A 289 26.54 31.94 -49.72
CA PRO A 289 27.00 32.06 -51.08
C PRO A 289 28.51 32.40 -51.03
N THR A 290 29.28 31.66 -51.83
CA THR A 290 30.68 32.01 -52.09
C THR A 290 30.70 33.44 -52.55
N PRO A 291 31.62 34.29 -52.02
CA PRO A 291 31.77 35.66 -52.48
C PRO A 291 32.00 35.66 -54.00
N PRO A 292 31.44 36.64 -54.77
CA PRO A 292 31.66 36.73 -56.21
C PRO A 292 33.16 36.72 -56.46
N LYS A 293 33.64 35.91 -57.41
CA LYS A 293 34.96 36.06 -57.95
C LYS A 293 35.00 37.44 -58.56
N ASP A 294 35.90 38.30 -58.15
CA ASP A 294 36.26 39.52 -58.79
C ASP A 294 36.87 39.13 -60.16
N ASP A 295 36.11 39.37 -61.23
CA ASP A 295 36.56 39.18 -62.66
C ASP A 295 37.41 40.35 -63.10
N ASN A 296 38.31 40.87 -62.28
CA ASN A 296 39.33 41.84 -62.66
C ASN A 296 40.76 41.32 -62.31
N GLU A 297 41.19 40.30 -63.02
CA GLU A 297 42.62 40.06 -63.19
C GLU A 297 42.93 40.14 -64.66
N ASP A 298 43.71 41.19 -65.00
CA ASP A 298 44.31 41.60 -66.27
C ASP A 298 44.91 40.43 -67.04
N ILE A 299 44.57 40.39 -68.31
CA ILE A 299 45.22 39.60 -69.33
C ILE A 299 46.68 40.02 -69.45
N SER A 300 47.60 39.32 -68.79
CA SER A 300 49.01 39.32 -69.17
C SER A 300 49.37 37.98 -69.75
N THR A 301 49.62 38.03 -71.04
CA THR A 301 50.12 36.94 -71.91
C THR A 301 51.35 36.24 -71.29
N PRO A 302 51.46 34.93 -71.42
CA PRO A 302 52.68 34.20 -71.06
C PRO A 302 53.74 34.35 -72.13
N PRO A 303 55.04 34.44 -71.83
CA PRO A 303 56.12 34.40 -72.76
C PRO A 303 56.35 32.94 -73.30
N GLU A 304 56.70 32.85 -74.63
CA GLU A 304 57.08 31.64 -75.34
C GLU A 304 58.28 30.92 -74.72
N PRO A 305 58.33 29.56 -74.80
CA PRO A 305 59.49 28.81 -74.32
C PRO A 305 60.56 28.77 -75.39
N PRO A 306 61.86 28.77 -75.09
CA PRO A 306 62.92 28.55 -76.02
C PRO A 306 63.05 27.08 -76.40
N THR A 307 63.17 26.87 -77.73
CA THR A 307 63.58 25.63 -78.42
C THR A 307 65.02 25.33 -78.07
N GLU A 308 65.30 24.05 -78.02
CA GLU A 308 66.50 23.30 -78.32
C GLU A 308 66.96 22.33 -77.25
N GLY A 309 67.05 21.08 -77.65
CA GLY A 309 68.15 20.16 -77.44
C GLY A 309 67.77 18.68 -77.32
N LEU A 310 67.85 18.00 -78.44
CA LEU A 310 67.99 16.56 -78.56
C LEU A 310 68.97 16.03 -77.49
N VAL A 311 68.72 14.82 -76.94
CA VAL A 311 69.54 13.61 -77.06
C VAL A 311 68.96 12.42 -76.35
N ALA A 312 68.78 11.35 -77.09
CA ALA A 312 68.66 9.95 -76.89
C ALA A 312 69.18 9.33 -75.56
N GLY A 313 68.52 8.22 -75.20
CA GLY A 313 69.17 7.18 -74.47
C GLY A 313 68.26 6.23 -73.72
N PHE A 314 67.90 5.15 -74.37
CA PHE A 314 67.89 3.75 -73.94
C PHE A 314 67.57 3.37 -72.46
N GLY A 315 66.64 2.35 -72.37
CA GLY A 315 66.88 1.12 -71.63
C GLY A 315 65.67 0.57 -70.84
N MET A 316 64.93 -0.31 -71.42
CA MET A 316 64.66 -1.70 -71.06
C MET A 316 64.55 -2.08 -69.60
N GLY A 317 63.51 -2.88 -69.35
CA GLY A 317 63.43 -3.92 -68.30
C GLY A 317 62.07 -4.03 -67.64
N ALA A 318 61.17 -4.71 -68.13
CA ALA A 318 60.63 -6.05 -68.05
C ALA A 318 60.85 -6.73 -66.67
N GLN A 319 59.76 -7.12 -65.99
CA GLN A 319 59.35 -8.46 -65.61
C GLN A 319 58.32 -8.40 -64.48
N ARG A 320 57.11 -8.86 -64.67
CA ARG A 320 56.45 -10.13 -64.30
C ARG A 320 57.00 -10.88 -63.09
N ASN A 321 56.13 -11.19 -62.10
CA ASN A 321 55.78 -12.52 -61.57
C ASN A 321 54.72 -12.34 -60.44
N SER A 322 53.49 -12.89 -60.51
CA SER A 322 53.03 -14.29 -60.47
C SER A 322 53.50 -15.07 -59.21
N GLY A 323 52.52 -15.55 -58.44
CA GLY A 323 52.62 -16.61 -57.48
C GLY A 323 51.76 -16.34 -56.23
N ALA A 324 50.56 -16.82 -56.09
CA ALA A 324 50.08 -18.20 -55.93
C ALA A 324 50.31 -18.75 -54.49
N VAL A 325 49.20 -19.07 -53.82
CA VAL A 325 48.93 -20.29 -53.01
C VAL A 325 49.48 -20.39 -51.56
N GLY A 326 48.61 -20.69 -50.66
CA GLY A 326 48.95 -21.20 -49.35
C GLY A 326 47.77 -21.34 -48.38
N SER A 327 46.94 -22.36 -48.58
CA SER A 327 46.01 -22.95 -47.59
C SER A 327 46.76 -23.56 -46.39
N LYS A 328 46.09 -23.60 -45.21
CA LYS A 328 46.10 -24.63 -44.14
C LYS A 328 45.26 -24.12 -43.00
N HIS A 329 44.05 -24.61 -42.71
CA HIS A 329 43.63 -25.86 -42.08
C HIS A 329 44.40 -26.16 -40.78
N TRP A 330 43.62 -26.26 -39.67
CA TRP A 330 43.65 -27.04 -38.44
C TRP A 330 42.77 -26.32 -37.43
N GLY A 331 41.70 -26.85 -36.80
CA GLY A 331 41.41 -28.20 -36.37
C GLY A 331 41.41 -28.25 -34.84
N GLY A 332 40.20 -28.45 -34.23
CA GLY A 332 40.01 -29.29 -33.06
C GLY A 332 40.08 -28.61 -31.66
N ARG A 333 39.11 -28.47 -30.93
CA ARG A 333 38.36 -29.30 -29.98
C ARG A 333 37.26 -28.51 -29.37
#